data_11d29a6bdde3fc187adeb34765fe0bfc
#
_entry.id   11d29a6bdde3fc187adeb34765fe0bfc
#
_cell.length_a   1.000
_cell.length_b   1.000
_cell.length_c   1.000
_cell.angle_alpha   90.00
_cell.angle_beta   90.00
_cell.angle_gamma   90.00
#
_symmetry.space_group_name_H-M   'P 1'
#
loop_
_entity.id
_entity.type
_entity.pdbx_description
1 polymer ?
#
loop_
_entity_poly.entity_id
_entity_poly.type
_entity_poly.pdbx_seq_one_letter_code
_entity_poly.pdbx_strand_id
1 'polypeptide(L)'
;MKKVAIGCDPNASELKEAIKKHLTDLGYEWEDYGSEDPIYANVAIRVAEAVAAGRHDRGILICGTGIGVCIAANKVPGAYAALCSDPYSAERSRKSNNANIMTLGAQVMGVELAKTLVTIWMNSEYVPGGRSEPKIQRICEYAREHQK
;
A
#
# COMPACT_ATOMS: atom_id res chain seq x y z
N MET A 1 -11.56 -5.13 11.23
CA MET A 1 -10.31 -4.59 10.64
C MET A 1 -10.21 -3.11 10.93
N LYS A 2 -9.01 -2.62 11.16
CA LYS A 2 -8.74 -1.19 11.33
C LYS A 2 -8.99 -0.45 10.02
N LYS A 3 -9.16 0.87 10.11
CA LYS A 3 -9.31 1.69 8.89
C LYS A 3 -8.11 1.52 7.97
N VAL A 4 -8.36 1.56 6.66
CA VAL A 4 -7.30 1.57 5.66
C VAL A 4 -6.75 2.99 5.55
N ALA A 5 -5.44 3.17 5.66
CA ALA A 5 -4.81 4.47 5.45
C ALA A 5 -4.70 4.71 3.94
N ILE A 6 -5.05 5.89 3.46
CA ILE A 6 -4.92 6.21 2.04
C ILE A 6 -4.40 7.63 1.87
N GLY A 7 -3.51 7.81 0.89
CA GLY A 7 -2.98 9.13 0.56
C GLY A 7 -2.43 9.12 -0.85
N CYS A 8 -2.25 10.31 -1.42
CA CYS A 8 -1.73 10.42 -2.78
C CYS A 8 -1.06 11.75 -3.03
N ASP A 9 -0.34 11.81 -4.15
CA ASP A 9 0.15 13.04 -4.74
C ASP A 9 -1.03 13.83 -5.36
N PRO A 10 -0.92 15.18 -5.52
CA PRO A 10 -2.03 15.99 -6.04
C PRO A 10 -2.61 15.51 -7.36
N ASN A 11 -1.78 14.97 -8.25
CA ASN A 11 -2.23 14.53 -9.57
C ASN A 11 -3.03 13.23 -9.54
N ALA A 12 -3.07 12.55 -8.41
CA ALA A 12 -3.77 11.27 -8.26
C ALA A 12 -5.04 11.38 -7.42
N SER A 13 -5.49 12.59 -7.10
CA SER A 13 -6.62 12.79 -6.18
C SER A 13 -7.92 12.19 -6.72
N GLU A 14 -8.17 12.26 -8.02
CA GLU A 14 -9.36 11.66 -8.63
C GLU A 14 -9.42 10.16 -8.40
N LEU A 15 -8.29 9.47 -8.65
CA LEU A 15 -8.22 8.03 -8.42
C LEU A 15 -8.36 7.70 -6.94
N LYS A 16 -7.77 8.50 -6.06
CA LYS A 16 -7.90 8.30 -4.61
C LYS A 16 -9.37 8.36 -4.19
N GLU A 17 -10.13 9.35 -4.68
CA GLU A 17 -11.55 9.47 -4.34
C GLU A 17 -12.35 8.26 -4.83
N ALA A 18 -12.05 7.77 -6.03
CA ALA A 18 -12.69 6.58 -6.56
C ALA A 18 -12.39 5.34 -5.70
N ILE A 19 -11.15 5.21 -5.24
CA ILE A 19 -10.74 4.09 -4.38
C ILE A 19 -11.39 4.19 -3.00
N LYS A 20 -11.49 5.39 -2.42
CA LYS A 20 -12.19 5.58 -1.15
C LYS A 20 -13.63 5.10 -1.25
N LYS A 21 -14.33 5.51 -2.32
CA LYS A 21 -15.71 5.05 -2.55
C LYS A 21 -15.77 3.54 -2.70
N HIS A 22 -14.84 2.97 -3.44
CA HIS A 22 -14.79 1.53 -3.65
C HIS A 22 -14.55 0.76 -2.35
N LEU A 23 -13.65 1.24 -1.49
CA LEU A 23 -13.42 0.65 -0.19
C LEU A 23 -14.70 0.68 0.66
N THR A 24 -15.42 1.80 0.64
CA THR A 24 -16.72 1.91 1.33
C THR A 24 -17.70 0.89 0.79
N ASP A 25 -17.79 0.74 -0.53
CA ASP A 25 -18.68 -0.23 -1.17
C ASP A 25 -18.32 -1.67 -0.79
N LEU A 26 -17.04 -1.95 -0.53
CA LEU A 26 -16.58 -3.25 -0.08
C LEU A 26 -16.78 -3.47 1.43
N GLY A 27 -17.20 -2.44 2.16
CA GLY A 27 -17.43 -2.54 3.60
C GLY A 27 -16.24 -2.15 4.47
N TYR A 28 -15.23 -1.49 3.92
CA TYR A 28 -14.06 -1.03 4.67
C TYR A 28 -14.16 0.45 4.99
N GLU A 29 -13.72 0.82 6.19
CA GLU A 29 -13.51 2.21 6.55
C GLU A 29 -12.09 2.63 6.15
N TRP A 30 -11.90 3.92 5.93
CA TRP A 30 -10.59 4.46 5.54
C TRP A 30 -10.32 5.77 6.27
N GLU A 31 -9.04 6.12 6.35
CA GLU A 31 -8.59 7.42 6.83
C GLU A 31 -7.74 8.05 5.74
N ASP A 32 -8.10 9.26 5.32
CA ASP A 32 -7.43 9.97 4.23
C ASP A 32 -6.30 10.85 4.80
N TYR A 33 -5.08 10.60 4.37
CA TYR A 33 -3.90 11.35 4.81
C TYR A 33 -3.58 12.56 3.93
N GLY A 34 -4.37 12.77 2.87
CA GLY A 34 -4.29 13.97 2.06
C GLY A 34 -3.79 13.74 0.65
N SER A 35 -3.91 14.81 -0.16
CA SER A 35 -3.55 14.80 -1.57
C SER A 35 -3.00 16.15 -2.04
N GLU A 36 -2.67 17.06 -1.11
CA GLU A 36 -2.32 18.43 -1.48
C GLU A 36 -0.83 18.73 -1.48
N ASP A 37 -0.02 17.90 -0.80
CA ASP A 37 1.41 18.10 -0.72
C ASP A 37 2.08 17.70 -2.05
N PRO A 38 2.74 18.63 -2.74
CA PRO A 38 3.40 18.32 -4.01
C PRO A 38 4.63 17.42 -3.84
N ILE A 39 5.13 17.27 -2.64
CA ILE A 39 6.23 16.34 -2.34
C ILE A 39 5.60 15.02 -1.89
N TYR A 40 5.34 14.13 -2.85
CA TYR A 40 4.63 12.86 -2.59
C TYR A 40 5.27 12.02 -1.47
N ALA A 41 6.58 12.17 -1.27
CA ALA A 41 7.27 11.44 -0.22
C ALA A 41 6.72 11.76 1.17
N ASN A 42 6.24 12.99 1.40
CA ASN A 42 5.73 13.38 2.71
C ASN A 42 4.46 12.61 3.08
N VAL A 43 3.49 12.50 2.18
CA VAL A 43 2.28 11.72 2.46
C VAL A 43 2.61 10.23 2.54
N ALA A 44 3.52 9.76 1.69
CA ALA A 44 3.94 8.35 1.72
C ALA A 44 4.57 7.99 3.07
N ILE A 45 5.44 8.84 3.58
CA ILE A 45 6.08 8.62 4.88
C ILE A 45 5.05 8.63 6.01
N ARG A 46 4.10 9.58 6.01
CA ARG A 46 3.07 9.64 7.06
C ARG A 46 2.19 8.39 7.08
N VAL A 47 1.76 7.92 5.92
CA VAL A 47 0.98 6.69 5.80
C VAL A 47 1.81 5.50 6.28
N ALA A 48 3.05 5.41 5.80
CA ALA A 48 3.93 4.30 6.15
C ALA A 48 4.23 4.24 7.65
N GLU A 49 4.46 5.40 8.28
CA GLU A 49 4.68 5.46 9.73
C GLU A 49 3.44 5.02 10.50
N ALA A 50 2.26 5.44 10.07
CA ALA A 50 1.01 5.05 10.70
C ALA A 50 0.74 3.55 10.60
N VAL A 51 1.03 2.96 9.44
CA VAL A 51 0.90 1.51 9.23
C VAL A 51 1.94 0.76 10.06
N ALA A 52 3.19 1.20 10.03
CA ALA A 52 4.26 0.56 10.79
C ALA A 52 4.03 0.63 12.30
N ALA A 53 3.39 1.70 12.78
CA ALA A 53 3.05 1.85 14.20
C ALA A 53 1.81 1.05 14.62
N GLY A 54 1.14 0.39 13.69
CA GLY A 54 -0.02 -0.43 13.97
C GLY A 54 -1.35 0.31 14.09
N ARG A 55 -1.39 1.59 13.70
CA ARG A 55 -2.66 2.33 13.66
C ARG A 55 -3.57 1.84 12.55
N HIS A 56 -2.97 1.30 11.49
CA HIS A 56 -3.65 0.68 10.38
C HIS A 56 -2.98 -0.65 10.06
N ASP A 57 -3.76 -1.62 9.62
CA ASP A 57 -3.20 -2.88 9.15
C ASP A 57 -2.69 -2.75 7.71
N ARG A 58 -3.28 -1.86 6.94
CA ARG A 58 -2.99 -1.69 5.51
C ARG A 58 -3.06 -0.24 5.10
N GLY A 59 -2.23 0.10 4.11
CA GLY A 59 -2.23 1.42 3.49
C GLY A 59 -2.24 1.34 1.98
N ILE A 60 -2.78 2.39 1.33
CA ILE A 60 -2.80 2.53 -0.12
C ILE A 60 -2.23 3.90 -0.46
N LEU A 61 -1.23 3.93 -1.34
CA LEU A 61 -0.58 5.16 -1.78
C LEU A 61 -0.62 5.26 -3.30
N ILE A 62 -0.90 6.44 -3.81
CA ILE A 62 -1.06 6.66 -5.24
C ILE A 62 -0.26 7.88 -5.68
N CYS A 63 0.53 7.73 -6.74
CA CYS A 63 1.13 8.87 -7.42
C CYS A 63 1.00 8.63 -8.94
N GLY A 64 1.72 9.36 -9.77
CA GLY A 64 1.62 9.18 -11.20
C GLY A 64 1.94 7.77 -11.67
N THR A 65 3.01 7.19 -11.16
CA THR A 65 3.44 5.83 -11.54
C THR A 65 3.30 4.81 -10.42
N GLY A 66 3.15 5.26 -9.18
CA GLY A 66 3.20 4.40 -7.99
C GLY A 66 4.61 4.06 -7.54
N ILE A 67 5.63 4.49 -8.28
CA ILE A 67 7.03 4.14 -8.01
C ILE A 67 7.60 4.98 -6.85
N GLY A 68 7.46 6.30 -6.93
CA GLY A 68 8.03 7.19 -5.93
C GLY A 68 7.45 6.98 -4.55
N VAL A 69 6.13 6.84 -4.45
CA VAL A 69 5.48 6.58 -3.15
C VAL A 69 5.88 5.20 -2.61
N CYS A 70 6.14 4.24 -3.49
CA CYS A 70 6.60 2.91 -3.09
C CYS A 70 8.01 2.99 -2.47
N ILE A 71 8.92 3.67 -3.15
CA ILE A 71 10.28 3.83 -2.65
C ILE A 71 10.28 4.57 -1.31
N ALA A 72 9.51 5.67 -1.22
CA ALA A 72 9.45 6.46 0.01
C ALA A 72 8.89 5.65 1.19
N ALA A 73 7.79 4.92 0.96
CA ALA A 73 7.19 4.10 2.01
C ALA A 73 8.15 3.03 2.51
N ASN A 74 8.91 2.42 1.61
CA ASN A 74 9.86 1.37 1.97
C ASN A 74 11.08 1.86 2.75
N LYS A 75 11.26 3.18 2.89
CA LYS A 75 12.30 3.73 3.76
C LYS A 75 11.89 3.75 5.22
N VAL A 76 10.61 3.58 5.52
CA VAL A 76 10.11 3.60 6.89
C VAL A 76 10.23 2.20 7.50
N PRO A 77 10.94 2.05 8.64
CA PRO A 77 11.04 0.75 9.31
C PRO A 77 9.65 0.18 9.64
N GLY A 78 9.41 -1.06 9.23
CA GLY A 78 8.13 -1.73 9.45
C GLY A 78 7.11 -1.55 8.33
N ALA A 79 7.41 -0.70 7.34
CA ALA A 79 6.56 -0.57 6.15
C ALA A 79 7.12 -1.44 5.03
N TYR A 80 6.25 -2.17 4.37
CA TYR A 80 6.58 -3.04 3.24
C TYR A 80 5.59 -2.76 2.13
N ALA A 81 6.02 -1.92 1.18
CA ALA A 81 5.17 -1.44 0.09
C ALA A 81 5.47 -2.20 -1.20
N ALA A 82 4.42 -2.47 -1.96
CA ALA A 82 4.52 -3.13 -3.25
C ALA A 82 3.74 -2.35 -4.30
N LEU A 83 4.39 -2.04 -5.42
CA LEU A 83 3.73 -1.47 -6.59
C LEU A 83 2.99 -2.58 -7.31
N CYS A 84 1.69 -2.42 -7.49
CA CYS A 84 0.85 -3.41 -8.15
C CYS A 84 0.21 -2.82 -9.40
N SER A 85 0.40 -3.50 -10.54
CA SER A 85 -0.17 -3.08 -11.82
C SER A 85 -1.02 -4.18 -12.46
N ASP A 86 -1.12 -5.35 -11.82
CA ASP A 86 -1.85 -6.50 -12.34
C ASP A 86 -2.41 -7.33 -11.19
N PRO A 87 -3.44 -8.17 -11.47
CA PRO A 87 -4.11 -8.97 -10.43
C PRO A 87 -3.19 -9.97 -9.74
N TYR A 88 -2.29 -10.59 -10.47
CA TYR A 88 -1.41 -11.60 -9.88
C TYR A 88 -0.44 -10.97 -8.89
N SER A 89 0.17 -9.83 -9.25
CA SER A 89 1.06 -9.11 -8.35
C SER A 89 0.32 -8.60 -7.11
N ALA A 90 -0.91 -8.10 -7.27
CA ALA A 90 -1.71 -7.66 -6.14
C ALA A 90 -1.96 -8.80 -5.14
N GLU A 91 -2.35 -9.96 -5.64
CA GLU A 91 -2.55 -11.14 -4.80
C GLU A 91 -1.26 -11.58 -4.12
N ARG A 92 -0.19 -11.73 -4.89
CA ARG A 92 1.08 -12.24 -4.36
C ARG A 92 1.77 -11.27 -3.41
N SER A 93 1.56 -9.97 -3.58
CA SER A 93 2.14 -9.01 -2.63
C SER A 93 1.65 -9.25 -1.20
N ARG A 94 0.40 -9.72 -1.05
CA ARG A 94 -0.14 -10.13 0.24
C ARG A 94 0.25 -11.55 0.59
N LYS A 95 -0.13 -12.50 -0.26
CA LYS A 95 0.01 -13.92 0.07
C LYS A 95 1.46 -14.40 0.12
N SER A 96 2.32 -13.87 -0.74
CA SER A 96 3.72 -14.29 -0.79
C SER A 96 4.68 -13.36 -0.05
N ASN A 97 4.38 -12.06 -0.01
CA ASN A 97 5.34 -11.07 0.47
C ASN A 97 4.90 -10.34 1.73
N ASN A 98 3.66 -10.53 2.16
CA ASN A 98 3.09 -9.87 3.33
C ASN A 98 3.25 -8.34 3.30
N ALA A 99 3.11 -7.74 2.10
CA ALA A 99 3.17 -6.30 1.96
C ALA A 99 1.99 -5.66 2.70
N ASN A 100 2.26 -4.62 3.48
CA ASN A 100 1.21 -3.92 4.21
C ASN A 100 0.80 -2.60 3.54
N ILE A 101 1.47 -2.22 2.46
CA ILE A 101 1.12 -1.04 1.68
C ILE A 101 1.10 -1.42 0.20
N MET A 102 0.03 -1.02 -0.50
CA MET A 102 -0.10 -1.15 -1.93
C MET A 102 0.11 0.21 -2.56
N THR A 103 0.90 0.30 -3.64
CA THR A 103 1.03 1.53 -4.39
C THR A 103 0.52 1.38 -5.81
N LEU A 104 -0.08 2.43 -6.33
CA LEU A 104 -0.75 2.44 -7.63
C LEU A 104 -0.33 3.69 -8.43
N GLY A 105 -0.32 3.55 -9.74
CA GLY A 105 0.00 4.66 -10.66
C GLY A 105 -1.24 5.19 -11.37
N ALA A 106 -1.66 6.41 -11.04
CA ALA A 106 -2.85 7.02 -11.63
C ALA A 106 -2.71 7.29 -13.12
N GLN A 107 -1.47 7.46 -13.62
CA GLN A 107 -1.21 7.66 -15.04
C GLN A 107 -0.96 6.35 -15.79
N VAL A 108 -0.88 5.24 -15.05
CA VAL A 108 -0.59 3.92 -15.63
C VAL A 108 -1.87 3.12 -15.84
N MET A 109 -2.85 3.27 -14.95
CA MET A 109 -4.06 2.45 -14.99
C MET A 109 -5.33 3.29 -14.87
N GLY A 110 -6.40 2.78 -15.44
CA GLY A 110 -7.73 3.37 -15.30
C GLY A 110 -8.39 2.95 -13.99
N VAL A 111 -9.51 3.58 -13.69
CA VAL A 111 -10.25 3.38 -12.44
C VAL A 111 -10.69 1.92 -12.26
N GLU A 112 -11.17 1.28 -13.32
CA GLU A 112 -11.71 -0.08 -13.18
C GLU A 112 -10.61 -1.10 -12.84
N LEU A 113 -9.45 -0.98 -13.44
CA LEU A 113 -8.32 -1.84 -13.08
C LEU A 113 -7.90 -1.59 -11.63
N ALA A 114 -7.79 -0.32 -11.24
CA ALA A 114 -7.42 0.03 -9.87
C ALA A 114 -8.39 -0.57 -8.85
N LYS A 115 -9.70 -0.49 -9.10
CA LYS A 115 -10.73 -1.08 -8.23
C LYS A 115 -10.57 -2.61 -8.15
N THR A 116 -10.29 -3.25 -9.27
CA THR A 116 -10.06 -4.69 -9.30
C THR A 116 -8.86 -5.08 -8.46
N LEU A 117 -7.75 -4.35 -8.60
CA LEU A 117 -6.54 -4.61 -7.84
C LEU A 117 -6.76 -4.41 -6.34
N VAL A 118 -7.45 -3.35 -5.96
CA VAL A 118 -7.79 -3.07 -4.56
C VAL A 118 -8.64 -4.19 -3.97
N THR A 119 -9.65 -4.66 -4.72
CA THR A 119 -10.51 -5.76 -4.26
C THR A 119 -9.68 -7.02 -3.98
N ILE A 120 -8.81 -7.39 -4.92
CA ILE A 120 -7.97 -8.58 -4.77
C ILE A 120 -7.03 -8.41 -3.56
N TRP A 121 -6.40 -7.26 -3.46
CA TRP A 121 -5.44 -6.98 -2.38
C TRP A 121 -6.10 -7.00 -1.01
N MET A 122 -7.28 -6.40 -0.88
CA MET A 122 -8.02 -6.39 0.38
C MET A 122 -8.52 -7.78 0.78
N ASN A 123 -8.82 -8.64 -0.20
CA ASN A 123 -9.30 -10.00 0.05
C ASN A 123 -8.18 -11.03 0.19
N SER A 124 -6.94 -10.63 0.06
CA SER A 124 -5.78 -11.53 0.16
C SER A 124 -5.10 -11.41 1.50
N GLU A 125 -4.80 -12.54 2.12
CA GLU A 125 -4.17 -12.60 3.43
C GLU A 125 -2.85 -13.38 3.35
N TYR A 126 -1.87 -12.95 4.14
CA TYR A 126 -0.65 -13.70 4.33
C TYR A 126 -0.89 -14.77 5.40
N VAL A 127 -0.53 -16.02 5.10
CA VAL A 127 -0.63 -17.13 6.05
C VAL A 127 0.80 -17.54 6.43
N PRO A 128 1.20 -17.34 7.70
CA PRO A 128 2.54 -17.75 8.15
C PRO A 128 2.77 -19.25 8.01
N GLY A 129 4.02 -19.64 7.87
CA GLY A 129 4.42 -21.04 7.82
C GLY A 129 4.50 -21.63 6.43
N GLY A 130 4.19 -20.85 5.38
CA GLY A 130 4.31 -21.30 4.00
C GLY A 130 5.74 -21.23 3.47
N ARG A 131 5.93 -21.66 2.24
CA ARG A 131 7.27 -21.70 1.61
C ARG A 131 7.90 -20.33 1.39
N SER A 132 7.11 -19.26 1.41
CA SER A 132 7.62 -17.88 1.28
C SER A 132 8.14 -17.31 2.59
N GLU A 133 7.80 -17.89 3.73
CA GLU A 133 8.14 -17.37 5.04
C GLU A 133 9.65 -17.16 5.25
N PRO A 134 10.54 -18.09 4.92
CA PRO A 134 11.97 -17.86 5.10
C PRO A 134 12.48 -16.66 4.31
N LYS A 135 11.90 -16.39 3.16
CA LYS A 135 12.27 -15.25 2.32
C LYS A 135 11.86 -13.93 2.96
N ILE A 136 10.65 -13.86 3.51
CA ILE A 136 10.15 -12.68 4.21
C ILE A 136 10.95 -12.46 5.48
N GLN A 137 11.23 -13.52 6.23
CA GLN A 137 12.02 -13.44 7.45
C GLN A 137 13.40 -12.85 7.17
N ARG A 138 14.05 -13.23 6.05
CA ARG A 138 15.34 -12.66 5.70
C ARG A 138 15.26 -11.17 5.42
N ILE A 139 14.22 -10.72 4.74
CA ILE A 139 13.99 -9.28 4.48
C ILE A 139 13.83 -8.54 5.82
N CYS A 140 12.99 -9.06 6.71
CA CYS A 140 12.73 -8.43 8.00
C CYS A 140 13.99 -8.44 8.90
N GLU A 141 14.75 -9.51 8.87
CA GLU A 141 16.00 -9.63 9.61
C GLU A 141 17.03 -8.59 9.16
N TYR A 142 17.21 -8.47 7.85
CA TYR A 142 18.12 -7.46 7.29
C TYR A 142 17.68 -6.04 7.70
N ALA A 143 16.37 -5.78 7.61
CA ALA A 143 15.82 -4.47 7.98
C ALA A 143 16.12 -4.16 9.45
N ARG A 144 15.90 -5.11 10.37
CA ARG A 144 16.17 -4.91 11.79
C ARG A 144 17.64 -4.63 12.08
N GLU A 145 18.53 -5.24 11.31
CA GLU A 145 19.98 -5.06 11.49
C GLU A 145 20.47 -3.69 10.99
N HIS A 146 19.78 -3.08 10.03
CA HIS A 146 20.30 -1.91 9.31
C HIS A 146 19.42 -0.65 9.43
N GLN A 147 18.20 -0.77 9.90
CA GLN A 147 17.31 0.37 10.11
C GLN A 147 17.33 0.76 11.58
N LYS A 148 17.79 1.95 11.86
CA LYS A 148 17.93 2.46 13.23
C LYS A 148 17.04 3.66 13.46
#